data_a46f191ed6805ca6edf097682c3a476f
#
_entry.id   a46f191ed6805ca6edf097682c3a476f
#
_cell.length_a   1.000
_cell.length_b   1.000
_cell.length_c   1.000
_cell.angle_alpha   90.00
_cell.angle_beta   90.00
_cell.angle_gamma   90.00
#
_symmetry.space_group_name_H-M   'P 1'
#
loop_
_entity.id
_entity.type
_entity.pdbx_description
1 polymer ?
#
loop_
_entity_poly.entity_id
_entity_poly.type
_entity_poly.pdbx_seq_one_letter_code
_entity_poly.pdbx_strand_id
1 'polypeptide(L)'
;GSGVFARDPDALLDLSELDISDSLYKQQEDETVCRICENWMRRFYRNTDDLCSQDDLVTPSKMLEITHKHLHPNSYKLMMADIDKAKLAVRNRTAWRIEGTLREFPKFAPLNMWFDYPVHREDTVGVLKDCEVEDITPNWKKNFSKKKTNEDRSKERKESIETAFSGVQENGKCRISELAEYIGKGEKTVRSYLKEHGGFWIDGGECGLKK
;
A
#
# COMPACT_ATOMS: atom_id res chain seq x y z
N GLY A 1 -24.06 -3.19 14.26
CA GLY A 1 -25.17 -2.27 14.42
C GLY A 1 -25.13 -1.01 13.57
N SER A 2 -24.66 -1.04 12.34
CA SER A 2 -24.57 0.16 11.51
C SER A 2 -25.64 0.28 10.41
N GLY A 3 -26.56 -0.68 10.33
CA GLY A 3 -27.57 -0.69 9.27
C GLY A 3 -28.65 0.40 9.37
N VAL A 4 -28.84 0.99 10.54
CA VAL A 4 -29.86 2.03 10.75
C VAL A 4 -29.37 3.40 10.27
N PHE A 5 -28.09 3.73 10.48
CA PHE A 5 -27.53 5.00 10.03
C PHE A 5 -27.44 5.15 8.50
N ALA A 6 -27.38 4.05 7.78
CA ALA A 6 -27.33 4.07 6.31
C ALA A 6 -28.73 4.14 5.66
N ARG A 7 -29.82 3.98 6.42
CA ARG A 7 -31.18 3.97 5.88
C ARG A 7 -31.85 5.32 5.78
N ASP A 8 -31.55 6.23 6.70
CA ASP A 8 -32.32 7.46 6.88
C ASP A 8 -31.56 8.79 6.82
N PRO A 9 -30.23 8.89 6.69
CA PRO A 9 -29.61 10.20 6.56
C PRO A 9 -29.87 10.80 5.18
N ASP A 10 -30.22 12.08 5.16
CA ASP A 10 -30.35 12.85 3.91
C ASP A 10 -29.00 13.03 3.21
N ALA A 11 -27.91 12.99 3.98
CA ALA A 11 -26.54 13.00 3.49
C ALA A 11 -25.66 12.08 4.34
N LEU A 12 -24.88 11.24 3.69
CA LEU A 12 -23.80 10.45 4.26
C LEU A 12 -22.48 10.91 3.67
N LEU A 13 -21.54 11.32 4.50
CA LEU A 13 -20.19 11.66 4.10
C LEU A 13 -19.22 10.65 4.72
N ASP A 14 -18.49 9.95 3.88
CA ASP A 14 -17.42 9.06 4.27
C ASP A 14 -16.08 9.80 4.15
N LEU A 15 -15.30 9.78 5.22
CA LEU A 15 -13.95 10.33 5.27
C LEU A 15 -12.98 9.17 5.43
N SER A 16 -12.19 8.92 4.39
CA SER A 16 -11.21 7.83 4.33
C SER A 16 -9.80 8.37 4.23
N GLU A 17 -8.89 7.84 5.03
CA GLU A 17 -7.47 8.16 4.93
C GLU A 17 -6.88 7.53 3.66
N LEU A 18 -5.99 8.27 2.99
CA LEU A 18 -5.30 7.82 1.78
C LEU A 18 -3.89 7.34 2.16
N ASP A 19 -3.47 6.24 1.57
CA ASP A 19 -2.10 5.75 1.68
C ASP A 19 -1.17 6.59 0.79
N ILE A 20 -0.21 7.26 1.43
CA ILE A 20 0.76 8.13 0.76
C ILE A 20 2.08 7.38 0.64
N SER A 21 2.50 7.10 -0.59
CA SER A 21 3.77 6.45 -0.85
C SER A 21 4.97 7.31 -0.43
N ASP A 22 6.07 6.67 -0.01
CA ASP A 22 7.32 7.35 0.29
C ASP A 22 7.86 8.16 -0.89
N SER A 23 7.62 7.73 -2.12
CA SER A 23 7.99 8.45 -3.33
C SER A 23 7.25 9.78 -3.46
N LEU A 24 5.96 9.81 -3.11
CA LEU A 24 5.14 11.01 -3.13
C LEU A 24 5.56 11.99 -2.03
N TYR A 25 5.82 11.51 -0.82
CA TYR A 25 6.41 12.33 0.25
C TYR A 25 7.72 12.95 -0.18
N LYS A 26 8.61 12.17 -0.80
CA LYS A 26 9.89 12.66 -1.29
C LYS A 26 9.71 13.73 -2.36
N GLN A 27 8.81 13.54 -3.31
CA GLN A 27 8.49 14.56 -4.33
C GLN A 27 8.03 15.87 -3.67
N GLN A 28 7.13 15.81 -2.70
CA GLN A 28 6.64 16.98 -1.98
C GLN A 28 7.74 17.67 -1.16
N GLU A 29 8.66 16.92 -0.56
CA GLU A 29 9.85 17.45 0.09
C GLU A 29 10.75 18.19 -0.91
N ASP A 30 11.02 17.58 -2.06
CA ASP A 30 11.89 18.14 -3.10
C ASP A 30 11.32 19.44 -3.67
N GLU A 31 10.03 19.49 -3.97
CA GLU A 31 9.31 20.71 -4.37
C GLU A 31 9.38 21.79 -3.29
N THR A 32 9.23 21.40 -2.03
CA THR A 32 9.31 22.32 -0.89
C THR A 32 10.70 22.92 -0.72
N VAL A 33 11.75 22.11 -0.91
CA VAL A 33 13.15 22.58 -0.89
C VAL A 33 13.37 23.63 -1.97
N CYS A 34 12.99 23.32 -3.22
CA CYS A 34 13.15 24.25 -4.35
C CYS A 34 12.43 25.57 -4.08
N ARG A 35 11.17 25.51 -3.63
CA ARG A 35 10.37 26.70 -3.31
C ARG A 35 10.97 27.54 -2.18
N ILE A 36 11.53 26.93 -1.13
CA ILE A 36 12.17 27.66 -0.03
C ILE A 36 13.44 28.32 -0.54
N CYS A 37 14.29 27.62 -1.28
CA CYS A 37 15.49 28.17 -1.89
C CYS A 37 15.17 29.37 -2.77
N GLU A 38 14.19 29.23 -3.66
CA GLU A 38 13.74 30.33 -4.52
C GLU A 38 13.24 31.55 -3.71
N ASN A 39 12.40 31.32 -2.69
CA ASN A 39 11.89 32.39 -1.83
C ASN A 39 13.02 33.13 -1.08
N TRP A 40 14.05 32.40 -0.62
CA TRP A 40 15.20 33.00 0.01
C TRP A 40 16.05 33.80 -0.99
N MET A 41 16.26 33.31 -2.20
CA MET A 41 16.96 34.04 -3.25
C MET A 41 16.22 35.33 -3.61
N ARG A 42 14.92 35.30 -3.80
CA ARG A 42 14.07 36.46 -4.13
C ARG A 42 14.11 37.58 -3.08
N ARG A 43 14.48 37.28 -1.82
CA ARG A 43 14.68 38.34 -0.77
C ARG A 43 15.91 39.18 -1.00
N PHE A 44 16.94 38.64 -1.64
CA PHE A 44 18.24 39.28 -1.81
C PHE A 44 18.51 39.69 -3.25
N TYR A 45 17.87 39.07 -4.20
CA TYR A 45 18.06 39.24 -5.63
C TYR A 45 16.75 39.63 -6.30
N ARG A 46 16.80 40.74 -7.05
CA ARG A 46 15.62 41.29 -7.74
C ARG A 46 15.22 40.44 -8.94
N ASN A 47 16.19 39.82 -9.58
CA ASN A 47 16.02 38.93 -10.72
C ASN A 47 16.77 37.62 -10.44
N THR A 48 16.03 36.55 -10.17
CA THR A 48 16.60 35.25 -9.91
C THR A 48 16.86 34.45 -11.20
N ASP A 49 16.26 34.88 -12.33
CA ASP A 49 16.39 34.22 -13.62
C ASP A 49 17.81 34.35 -14.19
N ASP A 50 18.57 35.31 -13.74
CA ASP A 50 20.00 35.50 -14.10
C ASP A 50 20.92 34.51 -13.34
N LEU A 51 20.42 33.89 -12.27
CA LEU A 51 21.20 33.02 -11.36
C LEU A 51 20.88 31.56 -11.49
N CYS A 52 19.69 31.21 -11.95
CA CYS A 52 19.20 29.84 -12.08
C CYS A 52 18.35 29.68 -13.34
N SER A 53 18.55 28.56 -14.03
CA SER A 53 17.71 28.17 -15.16
C SER A 53 16.39 27.57 -14.68
N GLN A 54 15.42 27.39 -15.59
CA GLN A 54 14.14 26.71 -15.29
C GLN A 54 14.36 25.29 -14.76
N ASP A 55 15.35 24.56 -15.29
CA ASP A 55 15.70 23.21 -14.86
C ASP A 55 16.31 23.19 -13.46
N ASP A 56 17.07 24.24 -13.08
CA ASP A 56 17.63 24.37 -11.74
C ASP A 56 16.52 24.56 -10.69
N LEU A 57 15.47 25.33 -11.04
CA LEU A 57 14.35 25.62 -10.12
C LEU A 57 13.57 24.38 -9.67
N VAL A 58 13.62 23.29 -10.43
CA VAL A 58 12.96 22.01 -10.10
C VAL A 58 13.92 20.98 -9.55
N THR A 59 15.21 21.30 -9.45
CA THR A 59 16.25 20.36 -9.01
C THR A 59 16.79 20.76 -7.62
N PRO A 60 16.42 20.06 -6.54
CA PRO A 60 16.77 20.44 -5.16
C PRO A 60 18.27 20.58 -4.92
N SER A 61 19.08 19.66 -5.45
CA SER A 61 20.53 19.69 -5.30
C SER A 61 21.16 20.94 -5.95
N LYS A 62 20.64 21.32 -7.12
CA LYS A 62 21.08 22.52 -7.83
C LYS A 62 20.67 23.79 -7.09
N MET A 63 19.44 23.85 -6.63
CA MET A 63 18.95 25.00 -5.84
C MET A 63 19.73 25.18 -4.55
N LEU A 64 20.11 24.11 -3.86
CA LEU A 64 20.97 24.17 -2.68
C LEU A 64 22.39 24.64 -3.03
N GLU A 65 22.98 24.19 -4.13
CA GLU A 65 24.28 24.63 -4.62
C GLU A 65 24.28 26.12 -4.94
N ILE A 66 23.30 26.60 -5.69
CA ILE A 66 23.15 28.00 -6.07
C ILE A 66 22.95 28.88 -4.83
N THR A 67 22.07 28.51 -3.93
CA THR A 67 21.82 29.27 -2.69
C THR A 67 23.04 29.30 -1.79
N HIS A 68 23.78 28.21 -1.67
CA HIS A 68 25.03 28.14 -0.92
C HIS A 68 26.08 29.14 -1.49
N LYS A 69 26.16 29.25 -2.82
CA LYS A 69 27.09 30.12 -3.50
C LYS A 69 26.73 31.61 -3.37
N HIS A 70 25.43 31.91 -3.37
CA HIS A 70 24.96 33.29 -3.48
C HIS A 70 24.47 33.91 -2.18
N LEU A 71 24.04 33.13 -1.19
CA LEU A 71 23.61 33.65 0.10
C LEU A 71 24.77 33.81 1.08
N HIS A 72 24.67 34.84 1.94
CA HIS A 72 25.58 34.96 3.08
C HIS A 72 25.48 33.73 3.99
N PRO A 73 26.57 33.20 4.60
CA PRO A 73 26.58 31.99 5.41
C PRO A 73 25.49 31.93 6.51
N ASN A 74 25.22 33.06 7.18
CA ASN A 74 24.18 33.13 8.20
C ASN A 74 22.77 32.98 7.58
N SER A 75 22.51 33.57 6.42
CA SER A 75 21.24 33.48 5.71
C SER A 75 21.03 32.04 5.20
N TYR A 76 22.09 31.43 4.67
CA TYR A 76 22.04 30.02 4.25
C TYR A 76 21.71 29.07 5.42
N LYS A 77 22.32 29.28 6.59
CA LYS A 77 22.02 28.50 7.81
C LYS A 77 20.56 28.63 8.24
N LEU A 78 20.00 29.83 8.20
CA LEU A 78 18.59 30.09 8.51
C LEU A 78 17.68 29.42 7.47
N MET A 79 18.02 29.51 6.19
CA MET A 79 17.30 28.82 5.12
C MET A 79 17.28 27.29 5.33
N MET A 80 18.42 26.70 5.72
CA MET A 80 18.49 25.26 6.00
C MET A 80 17.57 24.87 7.16
N ALA A 81 17.50 25.69 8.21
CA ALA A 81 16.56 25.44 9.32
C ALA A 81 15.09 25.54 8.87
N ASP A 82 14.76 26.47 7.96
CA ASP A 82 13.44 26.56 7.36
C ASP A 82 13.11 25.30 6.52
N ILE A 83 14.09 24.79 5.77
CA ILE A 83 13.95 23.55 4.98
C ILE A 83 13.69 22.36 5.91
N ASP A 84 14.46 22.18 6.97
CA ASP A 84 14.29 21.06 7.90
C ASP A 84 12.91 21.09 8.55
N LYS A 85 12.46 22.26 8.99
CA LYS A 85 11.13 22.47 9.54
C LYS A 85 10.03 22.15 8.52
N ALA A 86 10.20 22.57 7.28
CA ALA A 86 9.21 22.35 6.24
C ALA A 86 9.14 20.88 5.79
N LYS A 87 10.28 20.18 5.70
CA LYS A 87 10.31 18.73 5.45
C LYS A 87 9.58 17.97 6.54
N LEU A 88 9.80 18.31 7.81
CA LEU A 88 9.06 17.70 8.92
C LEU A 88 7.56 17.97 8.80
N ALA A 89 7.15 19.17 8.40
CA ALA A 89 5.74 19.48 8.17
C ALA A 89 5.15 18.64 7.02
N VAL A 90 5.88 18.45 5.92
CA VAL A 90 5.46 17.58 4.81
C VAL A 90 5.26 16.13 5.30
N ARG A 91 6.19 15.59 6.09
CA ARG A 91 6.11 14.24 6.65
C ARG A 91 4.96 14.02 7.63
N ASN A 92 4.54 15.09 8.30
CA ASN A 92 3.43 15.04 9.26
C ASN A 92 2.05 15.25 8.61
N ARG A 93 2.00 15.47 7.29
CA ARG A 93 0.73 15.56 6.57
C ARG A 93 0.11 14.19 6.44
N THR A 94 -1.21 14.14 6.54
CA THR A 94 -2.01 13.01 6.09
C THR A 94 -2.89 13.44 4.93
N ALA A 95 -3.35 12.47 4.15
CA ALA A 95 -4.24 12.74 3.05
C ALA A 95 -5.58 12.03 3.26
N TRP A 96 -6.67 12.65 2.83
CA TRP A 96 -8.02 12.17 3.07
C TRP A 96 -8.86 12.29 1.82
N ARG A 97 -9.79 11.37 1.66
CA ARG A 97 -10.82 11.39 0.63
C ARG A 97 -12.18 11.54 1.26
N ILE A 98 -12.95 12.49 0.75
CA ILE A 98 -14.38 12.60 1.08
C ILE A 98 -15.17 12.00 -0.08
N GLU A 99 -16.01 11.04 0.26
CA GLU A 99 -17.04 10.51 -0.62
C GLU A 99 -18.41 10.79 0.00
N GLY A 100 -19.41 11.07 -0.83
CA GLY A 100 -20.70 11.39 -0.31
C GLY A 100 -21.84 10.73 -1.06
N THR A 101 -22.84 10.29 -0.32
CA THR A 101 -24.11 9.86 -0.85
C THR A 101 -25.18 10.83 -0.34
N LEU A 102 -25.79 11.56 -1.28
CA LEU A 102 -26.85 12.52 -1.00
C LEU A 102 -28.19 11.93 -1.48
N ARG A 103 -29.21 11.95 -0.64
CA ARG A 103 -30.48 11.30 -0.94
C ARG A 103 -31.22 11.97 -2.09
N GLU A 104 -31.24 13.29 -2.10
CA GLU A 104 -32.02 14.09 -3.07
C GLU A 104 -31.15 14.85 -4.09
N PHE A 105 -29.83 14.67 -4.03
CA PHE A 105 -28.89 15.37 -4.89
C PHE A 105 -28.03 14.40 -5.71
N PRO A 106 -27.54 14.83 -6.87
CA PRO A 106 -26.58 14.03 -7.62
C PRO A 106 -25.33 13.72 -6.81
N LYS A 107 -24.74 12.55 -6.99
CA LYS A 107 -23.43 12.23 -6.41
C LYS A 107 -22.40 13.26 -6.87
N PHE A 108 -21.63 13.78 -5.94
CA PHE A 108 -20.45 14.56 -6.28
C PHE A 108 -19.22 13.66 -6.46
N ALA A 109 -18.25 14.14 -7.23
CA ALA A 109 -17.00 13.42 -7.41
C ALA A 109 -16.23 13.35 -6.07
N PRO A 110 -15.51 12.24 -5.77
CA PRO A 110 -14.67 12.16 -4.60
C PRO A 110 -13.70 13.35 -4.53
N LEU A 111 -13.58 13.94 -3.35
CA LEU A 111 -12.71 15.08 -3.09
C LEU A 111 -11.51 14.63 -2.27
N ASN A 112 -10.31 14.78 -2.81
CA ASN A 112 -9.08 14.51 -2.09
C ASN A 112 -8.55 15.78 -1.40
N MET A 113 -8.03 15.61 -0.19
CA MET A 113 -7.58 16.70 0.65
C MET A 113 -6.29 16.33 1.39
N TRP A 114 -5.43 17.32 1.58
CA TRP A 114 -4.34 17.28 2.53
C TRP A 114 -4.81 17.76 3.90
N PHE A 115 -4.38 17.07 4.95
CA PHE A 115 -4.56 17.54 6.31
C PHE A 115 -3.26 18.16 6.84
N ASP A 116 -3.23 19.49 6.83
CA ASP A 116 -2.21 20.29 7.50
C ASP A 116 -2.79 20.77 8.83
N TYR A 117 -2.53 20.03 9.91
CA TYR A 117 -3.15 20.33 11.20
C TYR A 117 -3.19 21.84 11.51
N PRO A 118 -4.37 22.39 11.85
CA PRO A 118 -5.68 21.74 12.04
C PRO A 118 -6.63 21.89 10.83
N VAL A 119 -6.14 22.08 9.63
CA VAL A 119 -6.93 22.46 8.45
C VAL A 119 -6.81 21.41 7.34
N HIS A 120 -7.95 21.00 6.80
CA HIS A 120 -8.01 20.27 5.54
C HIS A 120 -7.94 21.25 4.36
N ARG A 121 -7.11 20.94 3.37
CA ARG A 121 -6.95 21.71 2.13
C ARG A 121 -7.19 20.82 0.94
N GLU A 122 -8.05 21.28 0.04
CA GLU A 122 -8.32 20.57 -1.20
C GLU A 122 -7.04 20.38 -2.02
N ASP A 123 -6.88 19.19 -2.61
CA ASP A 123 -5.83 18.89 -3.56
C ASP A 123 -6.20 19.42 -4.96
N THR A 124 -6.05 20.73 -5.14
CA THR A 124 -6.38 21.41 -6.40
C THR A 124 -5.46 21.05 -7.57
N VAL A 125 -4.28 20.50 -7.27
CA VAL A 125 -3.28 20.11 -8.28
C VAL A 125 -3.49 18.66 -8.74
N GLY A 126 -4.18 17.85 -7.93
CA GLY A 126 -4.48 16.45 -8.26
C GLY A 126 -3.34 15.48 -7.92
N VAL A 127 -2.46 15.84 -7.01
CA VAL A 127 -1.34 15.01 -6.55
C VAL A 127 -1.81 13.73 -5.88
N LEU A 128 -2.97 13.78 -5.22
CA LEU A 128 -3.58 12.64 -4.52
C LEU A 128 -4.52 11.82 -5.40
N LYS A 129 -4.61 12.10 -6.70
CA LYS A 129 -5.58 11.46 -7.58
C LYS A 129 -5.44 9.94 -7.64
N ASP A 130 -4.20 9.47 -7.66
CA ASP A 130 -3.87 8.06 -7.81
C ASP A 130 -3.58 7.36 -6.46
N CYS A 131 -3.77 8.07 -5.33
CA CYS A 131 -3.65 7.46 -4.01
C CYS A 131 -4.85 6.57 -3.69
N GLU A 132 -4.57 5.39 -3.17
CA GLU A 132 -5.60 4.46 -2.71
C GLU A 132 -6.02 4.78 -1.28
N VAL A 133 -7.22 4.35 -0.91
CA VAL A 133 -7.70 4.44 0.48
C VAL A 133 -6.91 3.45 1.32
N GLU A 134 -6.43 3.88 2.48
CA GLU A 134 -5.72 3.01 3.41
C GLU A 134 -6.62 1.84 3.81
N ASP A 135 -6.09 0.62 3.62
CA ASP A 135 -6.82 -0.59 3.99
C ASP A 135 -6.70 -0.85 5.50
N ILE A 136 -7.55 -0.17 6.28
CA ILE A 136 -7.67 -0.33 7.73
C ILE A 136 -8.31 -1.67 8.15
N THR A 137 -8.61 -2.56 7.20
CA THR A 137 -9.21 -3.86 7.52
C THR A 137 -8.24 -4.66 8.38
N PRO A 138 -8.59 -5.03 9.62
CA PRO A 138 -7.71 -5.81 10.48
C PRO A 138 -7.26 -7.10 9.80
N ASN A 139 -6.00 -7.50 9.97
CA ASN A 139 -5.42 -8.68 9.32
C ASN A 139 -6.24 -9.96 9.51
N TRP A 140 -6.91 -10.10 10.67
CA TRP A 140 -7.80 -11.23 10.90
C TRP A 140 -9.06 -11.21 10.00
N LYS A 141 -9.57 -10.03 9.60
CA LYS A 141 -10.67 -9.91 8.63
C LYS A 141 -10.19 -10.12 7.19
N LYS A 142 -8.97 -9.69 6.83
CA LYS A 142 -8.40 -9.92 5.50
C LYS A 142 -8.35 -11.42 5.16
N ASN A 143 -8.06 -12.26 6.17
CA ASN A 143 -8.06 -13.72 6.02
C ASN A 143 -9.47 -14.32 5.90
N PHE A 144 -10.52 -13.62 6.36
CA PHE A 144 -11.90 -14.08 6.24
C PHE A 144 -12.56 -13.70 4.91
N SER A 145 -12.09 -12.67 4.22
CA SER A 145 -12.72 -12.18 2.98
C SER A 145 -12.44 -13.06 1.76
N LYS A 146 -11.38 -13.86 1.78
CA LYS A 146 -11.09 -14.89 0.78
C LYS A 146 -11.49 -16.25 1.33
N LYS A 147 -12.79 -16.53 1.44
CA LYS A 147 -13.27 -17.91 1.56
C LYS A 147 -12.78 -18.63 0.30
N LYS A 148 -11.75 -19.48 0.46
CA LYS A 148 -11.27 -20.35 -0.61
C LYS A 148 -12.47 -21.09 -1.18
N THR A 149 -12.62 -21.06 -2.48
CA THR A 149 -13.67 -21.84 -3.16
C THR A 149 -13.44 -23.33 -2.93
N ASN A 150 -14.45 -24.15 -3.16
CA ASN A 150 -14.26 -25.61 -3.06
C ASN A 150 -13.21 -26.11 -4.05
N GLU A 151 -13.08 -25.44 -5.20
CA GLU A 151 -12.07 -25.73 -6.23
C GLU A 151 -10.65 -25.40 -5.75
N ASP A 152 -10.45 -24.24 -5.10
CA ASP A 152 -9.16 -23.86 -4.53
C ASP A 152 -8.70 -24.84 -3.44
N ARG A 153 -9.64 -25.26 -2.59
CA ARG A 153 -9.36 -26.25 -1.54
C ARG A 153 -9.02 -27.62 -2.13
N SER A 154 -9.67 -28.01 -3.23
CA SER A 154 -9.38 -29.28 -3.93
C SER A 154 -7.99 -29.22 -4.57
N LYS A 155 -7.63 -28.13 -5.22
CA LYS A 155 -6.28 -27.91 -5.77
C LYS A 155 -5.19 -28.00 -4.69
N GLU A 156 -5.35 -27.29 -3.59
CA GLU A 156 -4.39 -27.33 -2.47
C GLU A 156 -4.22 -28.74 -1.89
N ARG A 157 -5.29 -29.52 -1.80
CA ARG A 157 -5.21 -30.90 -1.33
C ARG A 157 -4.42 -31.78 -2.30
N LYS A 158 -4.63 -31.61 -3.61
CA LYS A 158 -3.90 -32.33 -4.65
C LYS A 158 -2.41 -31.99 -4.62
N GLU A 159 -2.07 -30.70 -4.61
CA GLU A 159 -0.69 -30.22 -4.52
C GLU A 159 0.00 -30.68 -3.22
N SER A 160 -0.72 -30.66 -2.10
CA SER A 160 -0.20 -31.13 -0.81
C SER A 160 0.13 -32.64 -0.86
N ILE A 161 -0.71 -33.46 -1.49
CA ILE A 161 -0.45 -34.90 -1.65
C ILE A 161 0.72 -35.16 -2.57
N GLU A 162 0.81 -34.46 -3.70
CA GLU A 162 1.92 -34.60 -4.66
C GLU A 162 3.26 -34.25 -4.03
N THR A 163 3.30 -33.11 -3.30
CA THR A 163 4.50 -32.66 -2.60
C THR A 163 4.92 -33.66 -1.51
N ALA A 164 3.98 -34.09 -0.69
CA ALA A 164 4.25 -35.06 0.35
C ALA A 164 4.72 -36.43 -0.22
N PHE A 165 4.06 -36.90 -1.25
CA PHE A 165 4.45 -38.15 -1.91
C PHE A 165 5.86 -38.06 -2.50
N SER A 166 6.20 -36.96 -3.16
CA SER A 166 7.55 -36.72 -3.70
C SER A 166 8.64 -36.68 -2.61
N GLY A 167 8.28 -36.23 -1.39
CA GLY A 167 9.19 -36.15 -0.26
C GLY A 167 9.43 -37.47 0.49
N VAL A 168 8.44 -38.40 0.44
CA VAL A 168 8.42 -39.63 1.29
C VAL A 168 8.57 -40.93 0.47
N GLN A 169 8.36 -40.86 -0.85
CA GLN A 169 8.35 -42.06 -1.68
C GLN A 169 9.71 -42.78 -1.73
N GLU A 170 9.66 -44.11 -1.64
CA GLU A 170 10.76 -45.02 -1.96
C GLU A 170 10.31 -45.95 -3.10
N ASN A 171 11.05 -45.95 -4.20
CA ASN A 171 10.76 -46.78 -5.38
C ASN A 171 9.31 -46.61 -5.94
N GLY A 172 8.76 -45.41 -5.86
CA GLY A 172 7.42 -45.09 -6.37
C GLY A 172 6.27 -45.54 -5.47
N LYS A 173 6.55 -45.87 -4.20
CA LYS A 173 5.58 -46.25 -3.17
C LYS A 173 5.89 -45.55 -1.87
N CYS A 174 4.91 -45.38 -1.01
CA CYS A 174 5.09 -44.93 0.36
C CYS A 174 3.97 -45.43 1.27
N ARG A 175 4.19 -45.43 2.57
CA ARG A 175 3.14 -45.78 3.56
C ARG A 175 2.25 -44.58 3.80
N ILE A 176 0.97 -44.85 3.95
CA ILE A 176 -0.02 -43.79 4.23
C ILE A 176 0.24 -43.13 5.57
N SER A 177 0.80 -43.83 6.55
CA SER A 177 1.23 -43.27 7.83
C SER A 177 2.33 -42.20 7.68
N GLU A 178 3.29 -42.42 6.81
CA GLU A 178 4.38 -41.47 6.52
C GLU A 178 3.87 -40.22 5.80
N LEU A 179 2.94 -40.38 4.85
CA LEU A 179 2.25 -39.23 4.24
C LEU A 179 1.40 -38.47 5.25
N ALA A 180 0.76 -39.18 6.17
CA ALA A 180 -0.06 -38.57 7.21
C ALA A 180 0.78 -37.72 8.18
N GLU A 181 1.94 -38.23 8.54
CA GLU A 181 2.92 -37.50 9.36
C GLU A 181 3.47 -36.27 8.63
N TYR A 182 3.88 -36.42 7.37
CA TYR A 182 4.40 -35.31 6.56
C TYR A 182 3.38 -34.17 6.38
N ILE A 183 2.12 -34.51 6.13
CA ILE A 183 1.03 -33.54 5.91
C ILE A 183 0.48 -33.00 7.27
N GLY A 184 0.78 -33.65 8.39
CA GLY A 184 0.22 -33.31 9.71
C GLY A 184 -1.29 -33.58 9.80
N LYS A 185 -1.79 -34.64 9.13
CA LYS A 185 -3.21 -35.03 9.10
C LYS A 185 -3.36 -36.51 9.46
N GLY A 186 -4.56 -36.90 9.92
CA GLY A 186 -4.83 -38.32 10.17
C GLY A 186 -4.89 -39.14 8.89
N GLU A 187 -4.50 -40.45 8.96
CA GLU A 187 -4.49 -41.35 7.81
C GLU A 187 -5.84 -41.45 7.07
N LYS A 188 -6.95 -41.36 7.80
CA LYS A 188 -8.29 -41.33 7.21
C LYS A 188 -8.50 -40.17 6.27
N THR A 189 -7.99 -39.02 6.64
CA THR A 189 -8.03 -37.76 5.84
C THR A 189 -7.15 -37.92 4.61
N VAL A 190 -5.93 -38.44 4.78
CA VAL A 190 -4.98 -38.66 3.67
C VAL A 190 -5.54 -39.66 2.66
N ARG A 191 -6.17 -40.72 3.10
CA ARG A 191 -6.87 -41.67 2.20
C ARG A 191 -7.98 -40.97 1.39
N SER A 192 -8.70 -40.03 2.01
CA SER A 192 -9.72 -39.27 1.30
C SER A 192 -9.10 -38.36 0.23
N TYR A 193 -7.96 -37.68 0.55
CA TYR A 193 -7.25 -36.82 -0.38
C TYR A 193 -6.65 -37.61 -1.57
N LEU A 194 -6.08 -38.81 -1.33
CA LEU A 194 -5.58 -39.70 -2.37
C LEU A 194 -6.69 -40.16 -3.32
N LYS A 195 -7.88 -40.46 -2.79
CA LYS A 195 -9.05 -40.80 -3.58
C LYS A 195 -9.56 -39.62 -4.41
N GLU A 196 -9.61 -38.41 -3.81
CA GLU A 196 -10.02 -37.18 -4.49
C GLU A 196 -9.03 -36.80 -5.62
N HIS A 197 -7.73 -37.05 -5.42
CA HIS A 197 -6.70 -36.84 -6.43
C HIS A 197 -6.88 -37.75 -7.64
N GLY A 198 -7.23 -39.02 -7.42
CA GLY A 198 -7.51 -40.01 -8.47
C GLY A 198 -6.28 -40.63 -9.15
N GLY A 199 -5.10 -39.99 -9.05
CA GLY A 199 -3.84 -40.46 -9.66
C GLY A 199 -3.07 -41.49 -8.86
N PHE A 200 -3.56 -41.88 -7.68
CA PHE A 200 -2.90 -42.83 -6.80
C PHE A 200 -3.70 -44.14 -6.65
N TRP A 201 -2.98 -45.26 -6.54
CA TRP A 201 -3.56 -46.49 -6.06
C TRP A 201 -3.34 -46.61 -4.54
N ILE A 202 -4.23 -47.30 -3.87
CA ILE A 202 -4.19 -47.54 -2.42
C ILE A 202 -4.43 -49.03 -2.22
N ASP A 203 -3.46 -49.69 -1.56
CA ASP A 203 -3.60 -51.10 -1.17
C ASP A 203 -3.08 -51.27 0.25
N GLY A 204 -3.94 -51.79 1.14
CA GLY A 204 -3.63 -51.95 2.57
C GLY A 204 -3.22 -50.64 3.23
N GLY A 205 -1.97 -50.52 3.62
CA GLY A 205 -1.34 -49.33 4.26
C GLY A 205 -0.43 -48.56 3.32
N GLU A 206 -0.33 -48.95 2.04
CA GLU A 206 0.59 -48.31 1.07
C GLU A 206 -0.18 -47.60 -0.05
N CYS A 207 0.50 -46.68 -0.72
CA CYS A 207 -0.02 -46.01 -1.90
C CYS A 207 1.14 -45.71 -2.90
N GLY A 208 0.78 -45.51 -4.16
CA GLY A 208 1.73 -45.20 -5.22
C GLY A 208 1.01 -44.64 -6.43
N LEU A 209 1.76 -44.06 -7.38
CA LEU A 209 1.20 -43.54 -8.62
C LEU A 209 0.59 -44.64 -9.49
N LYS A 210 -0.57 -44.38 -10.04
CA LYS A 210 -1.13 -45.25 -11.09
C LYS A 210 -0.30 -45.06 -12.36
N LYS A 211 0.06 -46.17 -12.97
CA LYS A 211 0.72 -46.17 -14.29
C LYS A 211 -0.30 -45.87 -15.39
#